data_e65065f1a7f42a46252c30bc7010991b
#
_entry.id   e65065f1a7f42a46252c30bc7010991b
#
_cell.length_a   1.000
_cell.length_b   1.000
_cell.length_c   1.000
_cell.angle_alpha   90.00
_cell.angle_beta   90.00
_cell.angle_gamma   90.00
#
_symmetry.space_group_name_H-M   'P 1'
#
loop_
_entity.id
_entity.type
_entity.pdbx_description
1 polymer ?
#
loop_
_entity_poly.entity_id
_entity_poly.type
_entity_poly.pdbx_seq_one_letter_code
_entity_poly.pdbx_strand_id
1 'polypeptide(L)'
;MKKKNQPISGNDLARFSGPNTFMRLPAVTNLKGLDVAVLGIPLDIGTSWRSGTRFGPKQVRAESAMLRPYNLATGAAPFDSLQVADIGDLAINTFSLSDSLRIIAESYDAILNYDAMPLAIGGDHSITLPILRAMAKRHGPVALIHVDAHADVNDDMFGEKEAHGTVFRRAYEEELIMPDKTYQIGLRGTGYAAEDFEEAAGWGFQQFPAHELWGKSLSALGQEIRRDIGARPVYFTYDIDSLDPAYAPGTGTPEIGGLTTPQALELIRAFNGLNIVGGDMVEVSPPYDTSGNTALTGANILYEMLCVLPGVAYR
;
A
#
# COMPACT_ATOMS: atom_id res chain seq x y z
N MET A 1 -4.76 -21.44 -23.62
CA MET A 1 -4.31 -20.58 -22.50
C MET A 1 -4.82 -21.16 -21.19
N LYS A 2 -4.02 -21.15 -20.11
CA LYS A 2 -4.48 -21.55 -18.79
C LYS A 2 -5.54 -20.52 -18.32
N LYS A 3 -6.67 -21.00 -17.78
CA LYS A 3 -7.71 -20.10 -17.28
C LYS A 3 -7.16 -19.24 -16.14
N LYS A 4 -7.33 -17.92 -16.21
CA LYS A 4 -6.92 -17.00 -15.13
C LYS A 4 -7.81 -17.20 -13.91
N ASN A 5 -7.24 -16.99 -12.71
CA ASN A 5 -8.00 -16.99 -11.47
C ASN A 5 -9.05 -15.88 -11.51
N GLN A 6 -10.22 -16.18 -10.97
CA GLN A 6 -11.33 -15.22 -10.90
C GLN A 6 -11.81 -15.12 -9.45
N PRO A 7 -12.20 -13.92 -8.98
CA PRO A 7 -12.98 -13.79 -7.75
C PRO A 7 -14.26 -14.63 -7.80
N ILE A 8 -14.65 -15.22 -6.66
CA ILE A 8 -15.93 -15.93 -6.58
C ILE A 8 -17.05 -14.91 -6.74
N SER A 9 -17.96 -15.16 -7.71
CA SER A 9 -19.12 -14.31 -7.96
C SER A 9 -20.08 -14.29 -6.75
N GLY A 10 -20.58 -13.11 -6.41
CA GLY A 10 -21.65 -12.98 -5.42
C GLY A 10 -23.00 -13.57 -5.87
N ASN A 11 -23.12 -13.93 -7.15
CA ASN A 11 -24.28 -14.63 -7.69
C ASN A 11 -24.16 -16.16 -7.54
N ASP A 12 -22.93 -16.68 -7.40
CA ASP A 12 -22.67 -18.12 -7.24
C ASP A 12 -22.54 -18.52 -5.77
N LEU A 13 -22.00 -17.62 -4.93
CA LEU A 13 -21.81 -17.82 -3.49
C LEU A 13 -22.05 -16.52 -2.74
N ALA A 14 -22.89 -16.56 -1.70
CA ALA A 14 -23.19 -15.38 -0.88
C ALA A 14 -21.91 -14.72 -0.35
N ARG A 15 -21.86 -13.38 -0.32
CA ARG A 15 -20.66 -12.61 0.03
C ARG A 15 -20.17 -12.80 1.47
N PHE A 16 -21.07 -13.16 2.38
CA PHE A 16 -20.77 -13.45 3.77
C PHE A 16 -20.22 -14.87 3.99
N SER A 17 -19.99 -15.64 2.92
CA SER A 17 -19.48 -17.01 2.97
C SER A 17 -18.32 -17.21 1.98
N GLY A 18 -17.63 -18.34 2.11
CA GLY A 18 -16.48 -18.69 1.29
C GLY A 18 -15.14 -18.37 1.96
N PRO A 19 -14.04 -18.39 1.21
CA PRO A 19 -12.71 -18.13 1.76
C PRO A 19 -12.55 -16.66 2.13
N ASN A 20 -11.87 -16.38 3.25
CA ASN A 20 -11.47 -15.02 3.63
C ASN A 20 -10.14 -14.66 2.97
N THR A 21 -10.16 -14.57 1.63
CA THR A 21 -9.07 -14.11 0.80
C THR A 21 -9.47 -12.81 0.10
N PHE A 22 -8.50 -12.02 -0.38
CA PHE A 22 -8.80 -10.78 -1.09
C PHE A 22 -9.72 -11.06 -2.28
N MET A 23 -10.86 -10.38 -2.33
CA MET A 23 -11.93 -10.57 -3.30
C MET A 23 -12.40 -12.03 -3.47
N ARG A 24 -12.20 -12.88 -2.45
CA ARG A 24 -12.47 -14.32 -2.50
C ARG A 24 -11.72 -15.05 -3.63
N LEU A 25 -10.50 -14.56 -3.94
CA LEU A 25 -9.58 -15.21 -4.86
C LEU A 25 -9.13 -16.58 -4.31
N PRO A 26 -8.64 -17.49 -5.17
CA PRO A 26 -8.03 -18.72 -4.69
C PRO A 26 -6.88 -18.44 -3.72
N ALA A 27 -6.87 -19.15 -2.59
CA ALA A 27 -5.70 -19.23 -1.74
C ALA A 27 -4.69 -20.21 -2.33
N VAL A 28 -3.42 -19.80 -2.48
CA VAL A 28 -2.38 -20.65 -3.05
C VAL A 28 -1.10 -20.57 -2.21
N THR A 29 -0.37 -21.67 -2.19
CA THR A 29 0.97 -21.74 -1.59
C THR A 29 2.10 -21.83 -2.64
N ASN A 30 1.73 -22.15 -3.88
CA ASN A 30 2.68 -22.23 -4.99
C ASN A 30 2.54 -20.98 -5.87
N LEU A 31 3.59 -20.16 -5.90
CA LEU A 31 3.62 -18.89 -6.62
C LEU A 31 3.93 -19.05 -8.12
N LYS A 32 4.29 -20.26 -8.57
CA LYS A 32 4.69 -20.47 -9.96
C LYS A 32 3.61 -20.09 -10.97
N GLY A 33 3.94 -19.08 -11.77
CA GLY A 33 3.06 -18.56 -12.83
C GLY A 33 1.98 -17.62 -12.33
N LEU A 34 2.11 -17.06 -11.13
CA LEU A 34 1.40 -15.87 -10.72
C LEU A 34 2.03 -14.63 -11.36
N ASP A 35 1.19 -13.70 -11.77
CA ASP A 35 1.59 -12.35 -12.16
C ASP A 35 1.53 -11.41 -10.94
N VAL A 36 0.56 -11.64 -10.03
CA VAL A 36 0.39 -10.84 -8.80
C VAL A 36 0.13 -11.75 -7.61
N ALA A 37 0.86 -11.54 -6.53
CA ALA A 37 0.68 -12.19 -5.23
C ALA A 37 0.09 -11.18 -4.22
N VAL A 38 -1.16 -11.36 -3.80
CA VAL A 38 -1.74 -10.62 -2.69
C VAL A 38 -1.38 -11.32 -1.39
N LEU A 39 -0.88 -10.57 -0.40
CA LEU A 39 -0.47 -11.13 0.89
C LEU A 39 -0.81 -10.21 2.05
N GLY A 40 -0.93 -10.78 3.24
CA GLY A 40 -1.11 -10.02 4.49
C GLY A 40 0.16 -9.99 5.32
N ILE A 41 0.39 -8.86 6.00
CA ILE A 41 1.50 -8.70 6.96
C ILE A 41 0.92 -8.15 8.28
N PRO A 42 0.46 -9.03 9.19
CA PRO A 42 -0.30 -8.65 10.40
C PRO A 42 0.62 -8.15 11.53
N LEU A 43 1.34 -7.03 11.29
CA LEU A 43 2.29 -6.40 12.22
C LEU A 43 1.70 -5.10 12.80
N ASP A 44 1.89 -4.83 14.11
CA ASP A 44 1.54 -3.55 14.72
C ASP A 44 2.38 -3.22 15.96
N ILE A 45 3.54 -3.84 16.10
CA ILE A 45 4.46 -3.57 17.20
C ILE A 45 5.47 -2.45 16.89
N GLY A 46 5.43 -1.89 15.68
CA GLY A 46 6.15 -0.68 15.28
C GLY A 46 5.35 0.61 15.48
N THR A 47 4.12 0.52 15.95
CA THR A 47 3.16 1.63 16.10
C THR A 47 3.39 2.43 17.38
N SER A 48 3.28 3.76 17.31
CA SER A 48 3.51 4.69 18.44
C SER A 48 2.24 5.10 19.20
N TRP A 49 1.05 4.88 18.63
CA TRP A 49 -0.21 5.34 19.22
C TRP A 49 -1.26 4.21 19.30
N ARG A 50 -2.24 4.18 18.43
CA ARG A 50 -3.36 3.22 18.46
C ARG A 50 -2.96 1.93 17.77
N SER A 51 -2.57 0.90 18.51
CA SER A 51 -2.33 -0.42 17.94
C SER A 51 -3.62 -1.10 17.47
N GLY A 52 -3.50 -2.09 16.57
CA GLY A 52 -4.63 -2.85 16.03
C GLY A 52 -4.52 -3.13 14.54
N THR A 53 -3.51 -2.58 13.85
CA THR A 53 -3.29 -2.80 12.42
C THR A 53 -2.95 -4.27 12.10
N ARG A 54 -2.53 -5.08 13.09
CA ARG A 54 -2.40 -6.54 12.94
C ARG A 54 -3.69 -7.23 12.50
N PHE A 55 -4.85 -6.62 12.73
CA PHE A 55 -6.15 -7.14 12.29
C PHE A 55 -6.54 -6.63 10.88
N GLY A 56 -5.81 -5.66 10.35
CA GLY A 56 -6.05 -5.04 9.05
C GLY A 56 -6.16 -6.03 7.91
N PRO A 57 -5.17 -6.93 7.69
CA PRO A 57 -5.20 -7.88 6.59
C PRO A 57 -6.46 -8.74 6.57
N LYS A 58 -6.88 -9.23 7.73
CA LYS A 58 -8.07 -10.08 7.86
C LYS A 58 -9.36 -9.30 7.55
N GLN A 59 -9.49 -8.08 8.06
CA GLN A 59 -10.70 -7.28 7.87
C GLN A 59 -10.81 -6.74 6.44
N VAL A 60 -9.71 -6.27 5.85
CA VAL A 60 -9.68 -5.82 4.45
C VAL A 60 -10.10 -6.96 3.49
N ARG A 61 -9.62 -8.20 3.74
CA ARG A 61 -10.08 -9.37 2.98
C ARG A 61 -11.58 -9.61 3.13
N ALA A 62 -12.11 -9.51 4.35
CA ALA A 62 -13.53 -9.68 4.61
C ALA A 62 -14.37 -8.66 3.82
N GLU A 63 -14.01 -7.38 3.90
CA GLU A 63 -14.71 -6.29 3.19
C GLU A 63 -14.54 -6.37 1.67
N SER A 64 -13.41 -6.89 1.19
CA SER A 64 -13.14 -7.05 -0.24
C SER A 64 -14.12 -7.97 -0.98
N ALA A 65 -14.90 -8.78 -0.23
CA ALA A 65 -15.97 -9.59 -0.80
C ALA A 65 -17.09 -8.76 -1.48
N MET A 66 -17.17 -7.46 -1.19
CA MET A 66 -18.09 -6.53 -1.85
C MET A 66 -17.63 -6.11 -3.25
N LEU A 67 -16.34 -6.22 -3.56
CA LEU A 67 -15.76 -5.78 -4.82
C LEU A 67 -16.12 -6.74 -5.97
N ARG A 68 -16.07 -6.20 -7.17
CA ARG A 68 -16.33 -6.92 -8.42
C ARG A 68 -15.14 -6.79 -9.37
N PRO A 69 -14.91 -7.77 -10.26
CA PRO A 69 -13.67 -7.86 -11.05
C PRO A 69 -13.51 -6.80 -12.15
N TYR A 70 -14.56 -6.06 -12.49
CA TYR A 70 -14.55 -5.04 -13.55
C TYR A 70 -14.70 -3.63 -12.96
N ASN A 71 -13.79 -2.73 -13.31
CA ASN A 71 -13.81 -1.34 -12.88
C ASN A 71 -14.61 -0.49 -13.88
N LEU A 72 -15.82 -0.10 -13.50
CA LEU A 72 -16.73 0.68 -14.35
C LEU A 72 -16.13 2.01 -14.81
N ALA A 73 -15.37 2.68 -13.94
CA ALA A 73 -14.87 4.03 -14.21
C ALA A 73 -13.69 4.06 -15.21
N THR A 74 -12.88 3.01 -15.21
CA THR A 74 -11.65 2.94 -16.02
C THR A 74 -11.71 1.90 -17.14
N GLY A 75 -12.63 0.94 -17.05
CA GLY A 75 -12.65 -0.23 -17.92
C GLY A 75 -11.61 -1.29 -17.55
N ALA A 76 -10.88 -1.12 -16.44
CA ALA A 76 -9.87 -2.10 -16.03
C ALA A 76 -10.49 -3.45 -15.67
N ALA A 77 -9.89 -4.52 -16.16
CA ALA A 77 -10.29 -5.91 -15.94
C ALA A 77 -9.05 -6.76 -15.58
N PRO A 78 -8.45 -6.57 -14.40
CA PRO A 78 -7.17 -7.18 -14.05
C PRO A 78 -7.19 -8.71 -14.11
N PHE A 79 -8.28 -9.35 -13.71
CA PHE A 79 -8.41 -10.80 -13.69
C PHE A 79 -8.59 -11.43 -15.07
N ASP A 80 -8.74 -10.65 -16.14
CA ASP A 80 -8.80 -11.15 -17.52
C ASP A 80 -7.40 -11.33 -18.11
N SER A 81 -6.43 -10.57 -17.61
CA SER A 81 -5.06 -10.53 -18.14
C SER A 81 -4.00 -11.01 -17.15
N LEU A 82 -4.17 -10.77 -15.84
CA LEU A 82 -3.21 -11.14 -14.81
C LEU A 82 -3.65 -12.42 -14.07
N GLN A 83 -2.67 -13.25 -13.70
CA GLN A 83 -2.86 -14.39 -12.82
C GLN A 83 -2.67 -13.93 -11.38
N VAL A 84 -3.77 -13.61 -10.70
CA VAL A 84 -3.77 -13.08 -9.33
C VAL A 84 -4.20 -14.15 -8.34
N ALA A 85 -3.54 -14.24 -7.19
CA ALA A 85 -3.98 -15.09 -6.08
C ALA A 85 -3.63 -14.46 -4.74
N ASP A 86 -4.36 -14.87 -3.69
CA ASP A 86 -4.02 -14.55 -2.30
C ASP A 86 -3.12 -15.66 -1.75
N ILE A 87 -1.95 -15.31 -1.23
CA ILE A 87 -0.97 -16.27 -0.69
C ILE A 87 -1.01 -16.37 0.83
N GLY A 88 -1.99 -15.72 1.47
CA GLY A 88 -2.17 -15.73 2.92
C GLY A 88 -1.32 -14.67 3.63
N ASP A 89 -1.12 -14.86 4.92
CA ASP A 89 -0.34 -13.95 5.78
C ASP A 89 1.07 -14.47 6.00
N LEU A 90 2.03 -13.54 6.13
CA LEU A 90 3.38 -13.88 6.57
C LEU A 90 3.38 -14.26 8.04
N ALA A 91 4.14 -15.28 8.38
CA ALA A 91 4.30 -15.80 9.75
C ALA A 91 5.33 -14.96 10.53
N ILE A 92 4.96 -13.72 10.87
CA ILE A 92 5.82 -12.79 11.62
C ILE A 92 5.97 -13.19 13.10
N ASN A 93 6.98 -12.64 13.77
CA ASN A 93 7.17 -12.76 15.21
C ASN A 93 6.50 -11.59 15.95
N THR A 94 5.33 -11.80 16.54
CA THR A 94 4.55 -10.75 17.23
C THR A 94 5.20 -10.21 18.52
N PHE A 95 6.34 -10.74 18.94
CA PHE A 95 7.08 -10.32 20.14
C PHE A 95 8.43 -9.64 19.81
N SER A 96 8.80 -9.56 18.52
CA SER A 96 10.06 -8.96 18.10
C SER A 96 9.88 -8.24 16.78
N LEU A 97 10.02 -6.89 16.79
CA LEU A 97 9.97 -6.07 15.58
C LEU A 97 11.12 -6.45 14.63
N SER A 98 12.36 -6.46 15.12
CA SER A 98 13.53 -6.76 14.29
C SER A 98 13.48 -8.15 13.63
N ASP A 99 12.98 -9.17 14.35
CA ASP A 99 12.80 -10.49 13.77
C ASP A 99 11.66 -10.51 12.74
N SER A 100 10.58 -9.77 12.98
CA SER A 100 9.49 -9.62 12.01
C SER A 100 9.96 -8.93 10.73
N LEU A 101 10.75 -7.84 10.83
CA LEU A 101 11.30 -7.15 9.66
C LEU A 101 12.24 -8.07 8.86
N ARG A 102 13.07 -8.87 9.53
CA ARG A 102 13.90 -9.90 8.88
C ARG A 102 13.04 -10.94 8.13
N ILE A 103 11.99 -11.47 8.77
CA ILE A 103 11.08 -12.46 8.16
C ILE A 103 10.39 -11.87 6.92
N ILE A 104 9.96 -10.60 6.98
CA ILE A 104 9.35 -9.92 5.84
C ILE A 104 10.35 -9.83 4.68
N ALA A 105 11.57 -9.37 4.91
CA ALA A 105 12.60 -9.27 3.86
C ALA A 105 12.90 -10.64 3.21
N GLU A 106 13.10 -11.68 4.00
CA GLU A 106 13.35 -13.05 3.51
C GLU A 106 12.16 -13.62 2.71
N SER A 107 10.93 -13.32 3.15
CA SER A 107 9.70 -13.74 2.45
C SER A 107 9.55 -13.04 1.10
N TYR A 108 9.87 -11.74 1.04
CA TYR A 108 9.85 -10.99 -0.22
C TYR A 108 10.94 -11.45 -1.18
N ASP A 109 12.16 -11.73 -0.70
CA ASP A 109 13.20 -12.36 -1.53
C ASP A 109 12.68 -13.66 -2.18
N ALA A 110 11.95 -14.49 -1.42
CA ALA A 110 11.37 -15.72 -1.94
C ALA A 110 10.24 -15.47 -2.96
N ILE A 111 9.35 -14.50 -2.72
CA ILE A 111 8.26 -14.14 -3.64
C ILE A 111 8.82 -13.60 -4.96
N LEU A 112 9.80 -12.70 -4.90
CA LEU A 112 10.40 -12.05 -6.06
C LEU A 112 11.17 -13.04 -6.97
N ASN A 113 11.60 -14.19 -6.45
CA ASN A 113 12.20 -15.26 -7.26
C ASN A 113 11.20 -15.92 -8.23
N TYR A 114 9.88 -15.70 -8.06
CA TYR A 114 8.85 -16.21 -8.97
C TYR A 114 8.36 -15.15 -9.97
N ASP A 115 8.99 -13.98 -10.02
CA ASP A 115 8.61 -12.84 -10.87
C ASP A 115 7.17 -12.34 -10.66
N ALA A 116 6.56 -12.67 -9.52
CA ALA A 116 5.23 -12.18 -9.13
C ALA A 116 5.35 -10.79 -8.49
N MET A 117 4.50 -9.86 -8.89
CA MET A 117 4.38 -8.54 -8.24
C MET A 117 3.66 -8.69 -6.90
N PRO A 118 4.29 -8.34 -5.76
CA PRO A 118 3.63 -8.38 -4.46
C PRO A 118 2.71 -7.16 -4.28
N LEU A 119 1.48 -7.42 -3.81
CA LEU A 119 0.58 -6.42 -3.26
C LEU A 119 0.24 -6.78 -1.82
N ALA A 120 0.81 -6.05 -0.85
CA ALA A 120 0.60 -6.34 0.56
C ALA A 120 -0.61 -5.61 1.14
N ILE A 121 -1.28 -6.29 2.06
CA ILE A 121 -2.22 -5.70 3.00
C ILE A 121 -1.49 -5.62 4.32
N GLY A 122 -1.16 -4.40 4.74
CA GLY A 122 -0.32 -4.19 5.91
C GLY A 122 -1.03 -4.27 7.23
N GLY A 123 -0.20 -4.35 8.15
CA GLY A 123 -0.12 -3.86 9.47
C GLY A 123 0.29 -2.40 9.50
N ASP A 124 1.17 -2.05 10.42
CA ASP A 124 1.74 -0.71 10.51
C ASP A 124 2.78 -0.44 9.40
N HIS A 125 3.13 0.83 9.18
CA HIS A 125 3.99 1.25 8.05
C HIS A 125 5.44 0.73 8.14
N SER A 126 5.89 0.23 9.31
CA SER A 126 7.23 -0.35 9.46
C SER A 126 7.51 -1.52 8.52
N ILE A 127 6.45 -2.19 8.03
CA ILE A 127 6.57 -3.31 7.09
C ILE A 127 7.23 -2.90 5.76
N THR A 128 7.10 -1.63 5.37
CA THR A 128 7.56 -1.15 4.05
C THR A 128 9.09 -1.08 3.97
N LEU A 129 9.80 -0.86 5.06
CA LEU A 129 11.27 -0.84 5.05
C LEU A 129 11.89 -2.17 4.60
N PRO A 130 11.59 -3.33 5.22
CA PRO A 130 12.14 -4.61 4.77
C PRO A 130 11.67 -5.00 3.36
N ILE A 131 10.48 -4.56 2.95
CA ILE A 131 10.01 -4.72 1.58
C ILE A 131 10.89 -3.94 0.61
N LEU A 132 11.17 -2.67 0.88
CA LEU A 132 12.05 -1.84 0.05
C LEU A 132 13.47 -2.41 -0.03
N ARG A 133 14.01 -3.01 1.05
CA ARG A 133 15.29 -3.72 1.04
C ARG A 133 15.28 -4.87 0.01
N ALA A 134 14.23 -5.68 -0.03
CA ALA A 134 14.08 -6.75 -1.02
C ALA A 134 13.84 -6.22 -2.44
N MET A 135 13.02 -5.17 -2.59
CA MET A 135 12.75 -4.54 -3.88
C MET A 135 14.00 -3.92 -4.48
N ALA A 136 14.78 -3.16 -3.70
CA ALA A 136 16.02 -2.55 -4.16
C ALA A 136 17.09 -3.60 -4.53
N LYS A 137 17.16 -4.71 -3.82
CA LYS A 137 18.02 -5.85 -4.16
C LYS A 137 17.67 -6.45 -5.52
N ARG A 138 16.39 -6.49 -5.89
CA ARG A 138 15.90 -7.07 -7.14
C ARG A 138 15.96 -6.09 -8.31
N HIS A 139 15.62 -4.82 -8.10
CA HIS A 139 15.37 -3.83 -9.16
C HIS A 139 16.38 -2.68 -9.16
N GLY A 140 17.29 -2.60 -8.18
CA GLY A 140 18.00 -1.37 -7.84
C GLY A 140 17.11 -0.41 -7.06
N PRO A 141 17.59 0.79 -6.69
CA PRO A 141 16.77 1.81 -6.06
C PRO A 141 15.50 2.06 -6.85
N VAL A 142 14.34 2.11 -6.17
CA VAL A 142 13.04 2.31 -6.82
C VAL A 142 12.58 3.76 -6.72
N ALA A 143 11.80 4.23 -7.69
CA ALA A 143 10.99 5.42 -7.49
C ALA A 143 9.89 5.09 -6.46
N LEU A 144 9.58 6.04 -5.59
CA LEU A 144 8.60 5.84 -4.51
C LEU A 144 7.39 6.76 -4.68
N ILE A 145 6.21 6.17 -4.69
CA ILE A 145 4.96 6.90 -4.49
C ILE A 145 4.49 6.58 -3.07
N HIS A 146 4.46 7.58 -2.21
CA HIS A 146 4.07 7.51 -0.81
C HIS A 146 2.87 8.43 -0.57
N VAL A 147 1.69 7.84 -0.38
CA VAL A 147 0.45 8.56 -0.09
C VAL A 147 0.13 8.39 1.38
N ASP A 148 0.20 9.46 2.16
CA ASP A 148 0.22 9.41 3.62
C ASP A 148 -0.11 10.78 4.24
N ALA A 149 -0.60 10.80 5.46
CA ALA A 149 -0.64 12.02 6.28
C ALA A 149 0.74 12.43 6.79
N HIS A 150 1.64 11.46 6.99
CA HIS A 150 2.94 11.60 7.63
C HIS A 150 4.09 11.42 6.63
N ALA A 151 5.24 12.03 6.94
CA ALA A 151 6.42 11.88 6.11
C ALA A 151 7.22 10.60 6.42
N ASP A 152 7.09 10.06 7.63
CA ASP A 152 7.77 8.86 8.16
C ASP A 152 9.30 8.90 8.01
N VAL A 153 9.87 10.08 8.32
CA VAL A 153 11.28 10.39 8.17
C VAL A 153 11.96 10.73 9.52
N ASN A 154 11.34 10.40 10.65
CA ASN A 154 11.97 10.60 11.94
C ASN A 154 13.30 9.84 12.02
N ASP A 155 14.29 10.41 12.73
CA ASP A 155 15.57 9.72 12.93
C ASP A 155 15.41 8.51 13.86
N ASP A 156 14.66 8.69 14.94
CA ASP A 156 14.24 7.59 15.82
C ASP A 156 12.88 7.88 16.46
N MET A 157 12.28 6.83 17.02
CA MET A 157 11.11 6.94 17.88
C MET A 157 11.40 6.18 19.17
N PHE A 158 11.41 6.89 20.31
CA PHE A 158 11.79 6.33 21.62
C PHE A 158 13.19 5.69 21.63
N GLY A 159 14.11 6.15 20.80
CA GLY A 159 15.45 5.61 20.63
C GLY A 159 15.55 4.44 19.66
N GLU A 160 14.41 3.99 19.07
CA GLU A 160 14.40 2.93 18.08
C GLU A 160 14.49 3.49 16.66
N LYS A 161 15.41 2.95 15.86
CA LYS A 161 15.65 3.38 14.48
C LYS A 161 14.67 2.77 13.48
N GLU A 162 14.01 1.67 13.84
CA GLU A 162 13.03 0.98 13.03
C GLU A 162 11.67 1.05 13.72
N ALA A 163 10.77 1.90 13.20
CA ALA A 163 9.40 2.10 13.66
C ALA A 163 8.56 2.60 12.47
N HIS A 164 7.23 2.69 12.61
CA HIS A 164 6.38 3.12 11.53
C HIS A 164 6.72 4.53 11.01
N GLY A 165 7.12 5.46 11.89
CA GLY A 165 7.45 6.83 11.51
C GLY A 165 8.90 7.07 11.08
N THR A 166 9.73 6.02 10.86
CA THR A 166 11.17 6.16 10.51
C THR A 166 11.52 5.54 9.16
N VAL A 167 10.54 4.93 8.50
CA VAL A 167 10.70 4.04 7.33
C VAL A 167 11.47 4.70 6.19
N PHE A 168 11.06 5.90 5.78
CA PHE A 168 11.61 6.50 4.56
C PHE A 168 12.93 7.23 4.82
N ARG A 169 13.25 7.57 6.07
CA ARG A 169 14.60 7.96 6.43
C ARG A 169 15.56 6.79 6.27
N ARG A 170 15.22 5.63 6.82
CA ARG A 170 16.04 4.42 6.65
C ARG A 170 16.17 4.05 5.18
N ALA A 171 15.07 4.11 4.41
CA ALA A 171 15.09 3.84 2.98
C ALA A 171 16.02 4.80 2.22
N TYR A 172 16.06 6.08 2.60
CA TYR A 172 16.97 7.07 2.04
C TYR A 172 18.44 6.77 2.42
N GLU A 173 18.72 6.54 3.70
CA GLU A 173 20.07 6.27 4.20
C GLU A 173 20.68 4.98 3.64
N GLU A 174 19.85 3.98 3.39
CA GLU A 174 20.23 2.70 2.79
C GLU A 174 20.24 2.71 1.25
N GLU A 175 19.97 3.87 0.62
CA GLU A 175 19.92 4.04 -0.83
C GLU A 175 18.91 3.08 -1.53
N LEU A 176 17.79 2.76 -0.87
CA LEU A 176 16.78 1.84 -1.40
C LEU A 176 15.82 2.50 -2.40
N ILE A 177 15.71 3.83 -2.33
CA ILE A 177 14.81 4.65 -3.14
C ILE A 177 15.59 5.72 -3.90
N MET A 178 14.98 6.27 -4.94
CA MET A 178 15.50 7.40 -5.70
C MET A 178 14.97 8.69 -5.06
N PRO A 179 15.78 9.52 -4.36
CA PRO A 179 15.26 10.69 -3.65
C PRO A 179 14.53 11.68 -4.55
N ASP A 180 15.07 11.98 -5.73
CA ASP A 180 14.48 12.88 -6.72
C ASP A 180 13.25 12.30 -7.44
N LYS A 181 12.92 11.04 -7.18
CA LYS A 181 11.72 10.31 -7.67
C LYS A 181 10.92 9.72 -6.53
N THR A 182 10.97 10.35 -5.36
CA THR A 182 10.15 10.07 -4.18
C THR A 182 9.10 11.15 -4.03
N TYR A 183 7.83 10.75 -4.05
CA TYR A 183 6.66 11.64 -4.01
C TYR A 183 5.85 11.35 -2.77
N GLN A 184 5.80 12.31 -1.83
CA GLN A 184 5.01 12.26 -0.61
C GLN A 184 3.74 13.09 -0.78
N ILE A 185 2.56 12.47 -0.73
CA ILE A 185 1.29 13.10 -1.10
C ILE A 185 0.30 12.98 0.03
N GLY A 186 -0.19 14.11 0.52
CA GLY A 186 -1.22 14.14 1.58
C GLY A 186 -0.70 14.59 2.95
N LEU A 187 0.58 14.95 3.05
CA LEU A 187 1.22 15.36 4.30
C LEU A 187 0.45 16.48 5.00
N ARG A 188 0.25 16.33 6.32
CA ARG A 188 -0.48 17.31 7.13
C ARG A 188 -0.27 17.07 8.62
N GLY A 189 -1.05 17.76 9.43
CA GLY A 189 -1.00 17.67 10.88
C GLY A 189 -0.04 18.70 11.47
N THR A 190 0.47 18.40 12.65
CA THR A 190 1.37 19.27 13.42
C THR A 190 2.71 18.58 13.64
N GLY A 191 3.82 19.32 13.56
CA GLY A 191 5.16 18.85 13.89
C GLY A 191 5.64 19.43 15.20
N TYR A 192 6.73 18.91 15.71
CA TYR A 192 7.44 19.49 16.86
C TYR A 192 8.26 20.71 16.45
N ALA A 193 8.70 20.76 15.17
CA ALA A 193 9.46 21.85 14.59
C ALA A 193 9.20 21.94 13.07
N ALA A 194 9.65 23.04 12.45
CA ALA A 194 9.54 23.21 10.99
C ALA A 194 10.39 22.17 10.24
N GLU A 195 11.50 21.80 10.82
CA GLU A 195 12.46 20.84 10.27
C GLU A 195 11.84 19.46 10.03
N ASP A 196 10.79 19.07 10.78
CA ASP A 196 10.06 17.82 10.59
C ASP A 196 9.44 17.72 9.18
N PHE A 197 9.15 18.86 8.56
CA PHE A 197 8.58 18.94 7.22
C PHE A 197 9.60 19.30 6.13
N GLU A 198 10.73 19.92 6.50
CA GLU A 198 11.72 20.46 5.55
C GLU A 198 12.83 19.45 5.25
N GLU A 199 13.14 18.55 6.18
CA GLU A 199 14.30 17.65 6.08
C GLU A 199 14.23 16.75 4.83
N ALA A 200 13.09 16.09 4.61
CA ALA A 200 12.91 15.20 3.47
C ALA A 200 12.94 15.95 2.11
N ALA A 201 12.44 17.18 2.07
CA ALA A 201 12.57 18.04 0.89
C ALA A 201 14.05 18.36 0.60
N GLY A 202 14.85 18.54 1.65
CA GLY A 202 16.32 18.74 1.55
C GLY A 202 17.05 17.54 0.94
N TRP A 203 16.51 16.33 1.05
CA TRP A 203 17.03 15.11 0.41
C TRP A 203 16.62 14.96 -1.06
N GLY A 204 15.70 15.80 -1.53
CA GLY A 204 15.16 15.76 -2.89
C GLY A 204 13.77 15.15 -3.01
N PHE A 205 13.10 14.79 -1.89
CA PHE A 205 11.72 14.28 -1.91
C PHE A 205 10.77 15.39 -2.37
N GLN A 206 9.84 15.04 -3.23
CA GLN A 206 8.81 15.94 -3.71
C GLN A 206 7.57 15.81 -2.82
N GLN A 207 7.23 16.87 -2.12
CA GLN A 207 6.15 16.88 -1.12
C GLN A 207 4.93 17.66 -1.63
N PHE A 208 3.75 17.06 -1.44
CA PHE A 208 2.46 17.63 -1.81
C PHE A 208 1.52 17.64 -0.58
N PRO A 209 1.58 18.70 0.25
CA PRO A 209 0.77 18.80 1.46
C PRO A 209 -0.73 18.81 1.17
N ALA A 210 -1.53 18.17 2.03
CA ALA A 210 -2.97 18.03 1.82
C ALA A 210 -3.70 19.36 1.64
N HIS A 211 -3.31 20.42 2.37
CA HIS A 211 -3.94 21.72 2.29
C HIS A 211 -3.77 22.40 0.91
N GLU A 212 -2.73 22.06 0.17
CA GLU A 212 -2.54 22.51 -1.22
C GLU A 212 -3.40 21.74 -2.22
N LEU A 213 -3.93 20.58 -1.81
CA LEU A 213 -4.72 19.67 -2.64
C LEU A 213 -6.23 19.81 -2.41
N TRP A 214 -6.66 20.54 -1.39
CA TRP A 214 -8.08 20.68 -1.07
C TRP A 214 -8.90 21.22 -2.24
N GLY A 215 -10.03 20.56 -2.50
CA GLY A 215 -10.96 20.95 -3.56
C GLY A 215 -10.41 20.81 -4.99
N LYS A 216 -9.22 20.23 -5.18
CA LYS A 216 -8.62 20.00 -6.49
C LYS A 216 -8.78 18.55 -6.92
N SER A 217 -8.90 18.33 -8.23
CA SER A 217 -8.69 17.01 -8.84
C SER A 217 -7.20 16.65 -8.80
N LEU A 218 -6.89 15.41 -8.44
CA LEU A 218 -5.50 14.92 -8.40
C LEU A 218 -5.07 14.24 -9.71
N SER A 219 -5.92 14.18 -10.71
CA SER A 219 -5.59 13.56 -11.99
C SER A 219 -4.39 14.23 -12.68
N ALA A 220 -4.32 15.56 -12.67
CA ALA A 220 -3.21 16.30 -13.28
C ALA A 220 -1.89 16.05 -12.55
N LEU A 221 -1.90 16.07 -11.21
CA LEU A 221 -0.75 15.75 -10.36
C LEU A 221 -0.24 14.33 -10.64
N GLY A 222 -1.12 13.34 -10.62
CA GLY A 222 -0.72 11.96 -10.89
C GLY A 222 -0.14 11.77 -12.29
N GLN A 223 -0.67 12.47 -13.31
CA GLN A 223 -0.09 12.44 -14.66
C GLN A 223 1.28 13.12 -14.74
N GLU A 224 1.52 14.18 -13.98
CA GLU A 224 2.81 14.83 -13.87
C GLU A 224 3.84 13.90 -13.24
N ILE A 225 3.53 13.33 -12.09
CA ILE A 225 4.35 12.32 -11.40
C ILE A 225 4.69 11.15 -12.36
N ARG A 226 3.68 10.63 -13.07
CA ARG A 226 3.89 9.55 -14.02
C ARG A 226 4.88 9.93 -15.13
N ARG A 227 4.78 11.14 -15.69
CA ARG A 227 5.72 11.60 -16.72
C ARG A 227 7.14 11.75 -16.19
N ASP A 228 7.28 12.26 -14.96
CA ASP A 228 8.57 12.48 -14.33
C ASP A 228 9.27 11.18 -13.93
N ILE A 229 8.53 10.20 -13.43
CA ILE A 229 9.05 8.85 -13.15
C ILE A 229 9.47 8.14 -14.44
N GLY A 230 8.67 8.21 -15.49
CA GLY A 230 8.93 7.53 -16.75
C GLY A 230 8.88 5.99 -16.61
N ALA A 231 9.91 5.31 -17.13
CA ALA A 231 9.98 3.83 -17.16
C ALA A 231 10.68 3.21 -15.93
N ARG A 232 11.02 4.00 -14.91
CA ARG A 232 11.71 3.50 -13.71
C ARG A 232 10.84 2.51 -12.93
N PRO A 233 11.44 1.54 -12.22
CA PRO A 233 10.68 0.68 -11.31
C PRO A 233 10.09 1.52 -10.18
N VAL A 234 8.80 1.32 -9.88
CA VAL A 234 8.04 2.07 -8.89
C VAL A 234 7.57 1.15 -7.78
N TYR A 235 7.83 1.52 -6.54
CA TYR A 235 7.12 0.98 -5.39
C TYR A 235 6.03 1.95 -4.97
N PHE A 236 4.81 1.44 -4.77
CA PHE A 236 3.66 2.26 -4.41
C PHE A 236 3.14 1.86 -3.03
N THR A 237 3.36 2.70 -2.02
CA THR A 237 2.83 2.54 -0.68
C THR A 237 1.69 3.52 -0.43
N TYR A 238 0.61 3.01 0.14
CA TYR A 238 -0.60 3.77 0.46
C TYR A 238 -0.95 3.60 1.93
N ASP A 239 -0.75 4.64 2.72
CA ASP A 239 -1.27 4.71 4.08
C ASP A 239 -2.74 5.15 4.05
N ILE A 240 -3.58 4.40 4.77
CA ILE A 240 -5.02 4.71 4.80
C ILE A 240 -5.32 6.02 5.52
N ASP A 241 -4.43 6.49 6.40
CA ASP A 241 -4.58 7.74 7.11
C ASP A 241 -4.31 8.99 6.25
N SER A 242 -3.80 8.81 5.01
CA SER A 242 -3.80 9.87 3.99
C SER A 242 -5.20 10.42 3.76
N LEU A 243 -6.23 9.59 3.93
CA LEU A 243 -7.62 10.00 3.86
C LEU A 243 -8.05 10.75 5.13
N ASP A 244 -8.98 11.69 4.96
CA ASP A 244 -9.61 12.34 6.11
C ASP A 244 -10.33 11.30 6.99
N PRO A 245 -10.27 11.43 8.34
CA PRO A 245 -10.98 10.52 9.26
C PRO A 245 -12.50 10.44 9.06
N ALA A 246 -13.09 11.38 8.31
CA ALA A 246 -14.48 11.25 7.88
C ALA A 246 -14.70 10.07 6.92
N TYR A 247 -13.68 9.64 6.20
CA TYR A 247 -13.70 8.50 5.27
C TYR A 247 -13.00 7.25 5.85
N ALA A 248 -11.93 7.46 6.62
CA ALA A 248 -11.10 6.38 7.16
C ALA A 248 -10.77 6.60 8.66
N PRO A 249 -11.77 6.46 9.57
CA PRO A 249 -11.54 6.66 11.00
C PRO A 249 -10.71 5.56 11.66
N GLY A 250 -10.65 4.36 11.05
CA GLY A 250 -10.01 3.17 11.60
C GLY A 250 -8.54 3.07 11.27
N THR A 251 -7.75 3.99 11.82
CA THR A 251 -6.29 4.01 11.68
C THR A 251 -5.60 4.34 13.01
N GLY A 252 -4.28 4.16 13.06
CA GLY A 252 -3.45 4.37 14.25
C GLY A 252 -3.25 5.83 14.60
N THR A 253 -2.92 6.66 13.62
CA THR A 253 -2.54 8.07 13.76
C THR A 253 -3.34 8.97 12.84
N PRO A 254 -4.68 9.10 13.07
CA PRO A 254 -5.54 9.89 12.20
C PRO A 254 -5.25 11.38 12.28
N GLU A 255 -5.19 12.05 11.13
CA GLU A 255 -5.06 13.49 10.97
C GLU A 255 -6.26 14.07 10.21
N ILE A 256 -6.83 15.19 10.66
CA ILE A 256 -7.94 15.87 9.98
C ILE A 256 -7.45 16.65 8.75
N GLY A 257 -8.38 16.99 7.84
CA GLY A 257 -8.04 17.75 6.63
C GLY A 257 -7.35 16.91 5.55
N GLY A 258 -7.58 15.60 5.53
CA GLY A 258 -7.01 14.65 4.61
C GLY A 258 -7.64 14.65 3.22
N LEU A 259 -7.17 13.71 2.40
CA LEU A 259 -7.72 13.48 1.07
C LEU A 259 -9.14 12.91 1.17
N THR A 260 -9.96 13.22 0.17
CA THR A 260 -11.24 12.54 -0.04
C THR A 260 -11.04 11.24 -0.81
N THR A 261 -11.96 10.29 -0.68
CA THR A 261 -11.92 9.06 -1.47
C THR A 261 -11.94 9.30 -2.99
N PRO A 262 -12.72 10.26 -3.56
CA PRO A 262 -12.60 10.61 -4.99
C PRO A 262 -11.18 11.07 -5.39
N GLN A 263 -10.51 11.89 -4.58
CA GLN A 263 -9.14 12.32 -4.86
C GLN A 263 -8.16 11.16 -4.86
N ALA A 264 -8.28 10.24 -3.90
CA ALA A 264 -7.48 9.01 -3.86
C ALA A 264 -7.65 8.17 -5.13
N LEU A 265 -8.91 7.94 -5.56
CA LEU A 265 -9.20 7.19 -6.78
C LEU A 265 -8.64 7.86 -8.04
N GLU A 266 -8.79 9.19 -8.18
CA GLU A 266 -8.23 9.94 -9.30
C GLU A 266 -6.70 9.85 -9.37
N LEU A 267 -6.03 9.97 -8.21
CA LEU A 267 -4.58 9.88 -8.10
C LEU A 267 -4.08 8.50 -8.53
N ILE A 268 -4.63 7.42 -7.97
CA ILE A 268 -4.23 6.05 -8.29
C ILE A 268 -4.43 5.77 -9.78
N ARG A 269 -5.59 6.13 -10.33
CA ARG A 269 -5.93 5.91 -11.76
C ARG A 269 -5.00 6.64 -12.70
N ALA A 270 -4.48 7.80 -12.30
CA ALA A 270 -3.53 8.58 -13.10
C ALA A 270 -2.15 7.90 -13.20
N PHE A 271 -1.83 6.94 -12.32
CA PHE A 271 -0.59 6.15 -12.35
C PHE A 271 -0.62 4.99 -13.36
N ASN A 272 -1.73 4.79 -14.06
CA ASN A 272 -1.79 3.80 -15.13
C ASN A 272 -0.67 4.04 -16.17
N GLY A 273 0.11 2.99 -16.45
CA GLY A 273 1.25 3.03 -17.37
C GLY A 273 2.61 3.21 -16.69
N LEU A 274 2.67 3.36 -15.36
CA LEU A 274 3.90 3.23 -14.60
C LEU A 274 4.39 1.78 -14.56
N ASN A 275 5.69 1.60 -14.42
CA ASN A 275 6.31 0.30 -14.16
C ASN A 275 6.26 -0.02 -12.65
N ILE A 276 5.03 -0.22 -12.12
CA ILE A 276 4.84 -0.60 -10.72
C ILE A 276 5.33 -2.03 -10.54
N VAL A 277 6.30 -2.24 -9.67
CA VAL A 277 6.92 -3.53 -9.39
C VAL A 277 6.44 -4.17 -8.08
N GLY A 278 5.70 -3.42 -7.27
CA GLY A 278 5.08 -3.87 -6.04
C GLY A 278 4.41 -2.71 -5.32
N GLY A 279 3.64 -3.02 -4.28
CA GLY A 279 3.02 -2.01 -3.43
C GLY A 279 2.40 -2.60 -2.17
N ASP A 280 2.02 -1.71 -1.27
CA ASP A 280 1.28 -2.04 -0.06
C ASP A 280 0.19 -1.01 0.25
N MET A 281 -0.77 -1.44 1.05
CA MET A 281 -1.77 -0.61 1.69
C MET A 281 -1.73 -0.90 3.19
N VAL A 282 -1.43 0.13 3.99
CA VAL A 282 -1.06 0.01 5.41
C VAL A 282 -1.98 0.79 6.35
N GLU A 283 -1.79 0.61 7.65
CA GLU A 283 -2.38 1.34 8.76
C GLU A 283 -3.91 1.20 8.92
N VAL A 284 -4.56 0.21 8.27
CA VAL A 284 -5.95 -0.10 8.59
C VAL A 284 -6.02 -0.77 9.96
N SER A 285 -6.66 -0.09 10.93
CA SER A 285 -6.80 -0.53 12.32
C SER A 285 -8.26 -0.81 12.69
N PRO A 286 -8.76 -2.04 12.49
CA PRO A 286 -10.15 -2.42 12.71
C PRO A 286 -10.72 -2.09 14.10
N PRO A 287 -9.96 -2.12 15.22
CA PRO A 287 -10.49 -1.73 16.53
C PRO A 287 -11.06 -0.30 16.59
N TYR A 288 -10.65 0.58 15.69
CA TYR A 288 -11.12 1.97 15.59
C TYR A 288 -12.08 2.20 14.42
N ASP A 289 -12.44 1.13 13.70
CA ASP A 289 -13.35 1.13 12.55
C ASP A 289 -14.69 0.47 12.92
N THR A 290 -15.56 1.20 13.60
CA THR A 290 -16.82 0.67 14.15
C THR A 290 -17.80 0.16 13.10
N SER A 291 -17.66 0.61 11.84
CA SER A 291 -18.58 0.28 10.73
C SER A 291 -17.95 -0.62 9.66
N GLY A 292 -16.65 -0.91 9.74
CA GLY A 292 -15.91 -1.58 8.67
C GLY A 292 -15.61 -0.68 7.46
N ASN A 293 -15.92 0.62 7.56
CA ASN A 293 -15.81 1.56 6.44
C ASN A 293 -14.36 1.78 6.00
N THR A 294 -13.43 1.84 6.95
CA THR A 294 -11.99 2.00 6.67
C THR A 294 -11.44 0.77 5.96
N ALA A 295 -11.78 -0.43 6.43
CA ALA A 295 -11.35 -1.67 5.80
C ALA A 295 -11.97 -1.85 4.41
N LEU A 296 -13.24 -1.44 4.20
CA LEU A 296 -13.87 -1.41 2.88
C LEU A 296 -13.16 -0.42 1.94
N THR A 297 -12.80 0.75 2.45
CA THR A 297 -12.05 1.76 1.70
C THR A 297 -10.67 1.23 1.33
N GLY A 298 -9.94 0.62 2.27
CA GLY A 298 -8.64 -0.02 2.02
C GLY A 298 -8.72 -1.14 0.98
N ALA A 299 -9.79 -1.95 1.01
CA ALA A 299 -10.02 -2.96 0.00
C ALA A 299 -10.22 -2.35 -1.41
N ASN A 300 -10.94 -1.21 -1.50
CA ASN A 300 -11.10 -0.49 -2.76
C ASN A 300 -9.78 0.14 -3.24
N ILE A 301 -8.99 0.75 -2.35
CA ILE A 301 -7.66 1.29 -2.67
C ILE A 301 -6.76 0.18 -3.24
N LEU A 302 -6.67 -0.95 -2.58
CA LEU A 302 -5.85 -2.08 -3.06
C LEU A 302 -6.34 -2.61 -4.42
N TYR A 303 -7.66 -2.63 -4.65
CA TYR A 303 -8.22 -3.00 -5.95
C TYR A 303 -7.89 -1.96 -7.04
N GLU A 304 -7.95 -0.66 -6.75
CA GLU A 304 -7.54 0.38 -7.70
C GLU A 304 -6.02 0.30 -7.99
N MET A 305 -5.19 0.00 -6.98
CA MET A 305 -3.77 -0.29 -7.18
C MET A 305 -3.58 -1.48 -8.13
N LEU A 306 -4.32 -2.58 -7.91
CA LEU A 306 -4.31 -3.75 -8.82
C LEU A 306 -4.72 -3.36 -10.24
N CYS A 307 -5.69 -2.45 -10.41
CA CYS A 307 -6.17 -2.00 -11.72
C CYS A 307 -5.15 -1.21 -12.54
N VAL A 308 -4.12 -0.64 -11.92
CA VAL A 308 -3.09 0.17 -12.61
C VAL A 308 -1.75 -0.56 -12.76
N LEU A 309 -1.67 -1.82 -12.34
CA LEU A 309 -0.45 -2.63 -12.51
C LEU A 309 -0.13 -2.89 -13.99
N PRO A 310 1.14 -3.07 -14.33
CA PRO A 310 1.54 -3.48 -15.68
C PRO A 310 0.82 -4.75 -16.14
N GLY A 311 0.37 -4.75 -17.39
CA GLY A 311 -0.28 -5.92 -18.00
C GLY A 311 -1.80 -6.02 -17.76
N VAL A 312 -2.41 -5.10 -17.04
CA VAL A 312 -3.88 -5.05 -16.88
C VAL A 312 -4.57 -4.75 -18.21
N ALA A 313 -5.58 -5.55 -18.56
CA ALA A 313 -6.44 -5.29 -19.71
C ALA A 313 -7.51 -4.24 -19.38
N TYR A 314 -7.82 -3.40 -20.35
CA TYR A 314 -8.92 -2.43 -20.32
C TYR A 314 -9.94 -2.77 -21.39
N ARG A 315 -11.24 -2.69 -21.07
CA ARG A 315 -12.37 -3.03 -21.97
C ARG A 315 -13.30 -1.84 -22.19
#